data_ca41dd779f67b95d1509402eddf00b67
#
_entry.id   ca41dd779f67b95d1509402eddf00b67
#
_cell.length_a   1.000
_cell.length_b   1.000
_cell.length_c   1.000
_cell.angle_alpha   90.00
_cell.angle_beta   90.00
_cell.angle_gamma   90.00
#
_symmetry.space_group_name_H-M   'P 1'
#
loop_
_entity.id
_entity.type
_entity.pdbx_description
1 polymer ?
#
loop_
_entity_poly.entity_id
_entity_poly.type
_entity_poly.pdbx_seq_one_letter_code
_entity_poly.pdbx_strand_id
1 'polypeptide(L)'
;EVVRDRYDNCITVCNMENFDPLGIHTGESIVIAPSQTLSNSEYHKLRALAIKIIRHIGIVGECNVQYAFDPKSEDYRVIEVNARLSRSSALASKATGYPLAFVAAKLGMGYGLFELKNSVTKTTSAFFEPALDYVVCKIPRWDLSKFRGVDKELGSSMKSVGEVMAIGRNFEEAIQKGLRMIGQGMHGFVENKELEIDDIDAALREPTDKRVFVISKAMHKGYTVDQIHDLTKIDKWFLEKLKHIIDIDEAMKKCNINTIG
;
A
#
# COMPACT_ATOMS: atom_id res chain seq x y z
N GLU A 1 -6.17 -5.02 8.95
CA GLU A 1 -7.34 -4.47 9.64
C GLU A 1 -8.17 -5.61 10.19
N VAL A 2 -8.47 -5.58 11.48
CA VAL A 2 -9.15 -6.66 12.24
C VAL A 2 -10.35 -6.08 12.97
N VAL A 3 -11.45 -6.83 13.00
CA VAL A 3 -12.67 -6.45 13.70
C VAL A 3 -13.04 -7.55 14.68
N ARG A 4 -13.45 -7.18 15.90
CA ARG A 4 -13.89 -8.11 16.94
C ARG A 4 -15.12 -7.58 17.65
N ASP A 5 -16.13 -8.43 17.85
CA ASP A 5 -17.31 -8.12 18.65
C ASP A 5 -17.16 -8.57 20.13
N ARG A 6 -18.16 -8.24 20.95
CA ARG A 6 -18.18 -8.61 22.36
C ARG A 6 -18.35 -10.12 22.62
N TYR A 7 -18.77 -10.87 21.63
CA TYR A 7 -18.96 -12.32 21.71
C TYR A 7 -17.73 -13.11 21.26
N ASP A 8 -16.60 -12.40 21.05
CA ASP A 8 -15.33 -12.94 20.57
C ASP A 8 -15.35 -13.41 19.12
N ASN A 9 -16.33 -13.03 18.33
CA ASN A 9 -16.25 -13.22 16.88
C ASN A 9 -15.25 -12.22 16.30
N CYS A 10 -14.33 -12.71 15.50
CA CYS A 10 -13.22 -11.93 14.97
C CYS A 10 -13.01 -12.24 13.48
N ILE A 11 -12.81 -11.20 12.68
CA ILE A 11 -12.48 -11.31 11.26
C ILE A 11 -11.34 -10.38 10.89
N THR A 12 -10.58 -10.74 9.85
CA THR A 12 -9.67 -9.83 9.18
C THR A 12 -10.35 -9.25 7.95
N VAL A 13 -10.33 -7.92 7.82
CA VAL A 13 -11.05 -7.21 6.76
C VAL A 13 -10.16 -6.98 5.56
N CYS A 14 -8.89 -6.65 5.80
CA CYS A 14 -7.95 -6.35 4.74
C CYS A 14 -6.51 -6.58 5.22
N ASN A 15 -5.68 -7.16 4.37
CA ASN A 15 -4.24 -7.11 4.50
C ASN A 15 -3.68 -6.11 3.49
N MET A 16 -2.65 -5.40 3.90
CA MET A 16 -2.01 -4.35 3.10
C MET A 16 -0.50 -4.46 3.24
N GLU A 17 0.21 -4.03 2.23
CA GLU A 17 1.66 -4.06 2.18
C GLU A 17 2.21 -2.69 1.78
N ASN A 18 3.27 -2.26 2.48
CA ASN A 18 4.01 -1.05 2.12
C ASN A 18 4.99 -1.36 1.00
N PHE A 19 5.02 -0.48 0.00
CA PHE A 19 6.03 -0.50 -1.06
C PHE A 19 7.42 -0.13 -0.53
N ASP A 20 7.47 0.87 0.35
CA ASP A 20 8.70 1.33 0.98
C ASP A 20 9.11 0.43 2.14
N PRO A 21 10.43 0.25 2.37
CA PRO A 21 10.92 -0.54 3.48
C PRO A 21 10.59 0.08 4.84
N LEU A 22 10.84 -0.69 5.89
CA LEU A 22 10.68 -0.25 7.29
C LEU A 22 11.44 1.06 7.54
N GLY A 23 10.83 1.96 8.34
CA GLY A 23 11.37 3.29 8.67
C GLY A 23 10.55 4.43 8.11
N ILE A 24 9.75 4.18 7.09
CA ILE A 24 8.80 5.15 6.53
C ILE A 24 7.40 4.86 7.09
N HIS A 25 6.76 5.90 7.62
CA HIS A 25 5.39 5.79 8.15
C HIS A 25 4.42 5.29 7.06
N THR A 26 3.53 4.37 7.40
CA THR A 26 2.56 3.80 6.43
C THR A 26 1.72 4.88 5.73
N GLY A 27 1.42 5.99 6.40
CA GLY A 27 0.76 7.15 5.80
C GLY A 27 1.56 7.83 4.69
N GLU A 28 2.89 7.71 4.74
CA GLU A 28 3.83 8.30 3.78
C GLU A 28 4.30 7.30 2.70
N SER A 29 3.98 6.02 2.85
CA SER A 29 4.32 4.99 1.87
C SER A 29 3.23 4.79 0.82
N ILE A 30 3.62 4.32 -0.36
CA ILE A 30 2.71 3.68 -1.30
C ILE A 30 2.27 2.37 -0.64
N VAL A 31 0.95 2.11 -0.61
CA VAL A 31 0.38 0.92 0.04
C VAL A 31 -0.44 0.13 -0.96
N ILE A 32 -0.23 -1.17 -0.99
CA ILE A 32 -0.88 -2.10 -1.89
C ILE A 32 -1.83 -3.03 -1.10
N ALA A 33 -3.02 -3.25 -1.60
CA ALA A 33 -3.99 -4.19 -1.08
C ALA A 33 -4.56 -5.08 -2.21
N PRO A 34 -4.64 -6.40 -2.02
CA PRO A 34 -4.05 -7.17 -0.93
C PRO A 34 -2.51 -7.17 -1.02
N SER A 35 -1.83 -7.64 0.03
CA SER A 35 -0.37 -7.83 -0.03
C SER A 35 0.00 -8.78 -1.18
N GLN A 36 1.09 -8.47 -1.88
CA GLN A 36 1.49 -9.15 -3.10
C GLN A 36 2.65 -10.13 -2.88
N THR A 37 3.47 -9.90 -1.85
CA THR A 37 4.70 -10.66 -1.62
C THR A 37 4.55 -11.74 -0.55
N LEU A 38 3.47 -11.73 0.23
CA LEU A 38 3.20 -12.77 1.23
C LEU A 38 2.71 -14.07 0.57
N SER A 39 3.31 -15.17 0.95
CA SER A 39 2.76 -16.50 0.69
C SER A 39 1.49 -16.74 1.51
N ASN A 40 0.71 -17.77 1.13
CA ASN A 40 -0.49 -18.13 1.87
C ASN A 40 -0.21 -18.51 3.34
N SER A 41 0.89 -19.21 3.62
CA SER A 41 1.29 -19.58 4.97
C SER A 41 1.66 -18.36 5.82
N GLU A 42 2.42 -17.42 5.27
CA GLU A 42 2.81 -16.18 5.93
C GLU A 42 1.60 -15.30 6.23
N TYR A 43 0.69 -15.15 5.25
CA TYR A 43 -0.56 -14.45 5.46
C TYR A 43 -1.37 -15.04 6.63
N HIS A 44 -1.56 -16.37 6.66
CA HIS A 44 -2.30 -17.02 7.73
C HIS A 44 -1.59 -16.92 9.08
N LYS A 45 -0.26 -16.93 9.12
CA LYS A 45 0.54 -16.69 10.33
C LYS A 45 0.25 -15.29 10.89
N LEU A 46 0.38 -14.25 10.06
CA LEU A 46 0.14 -12.85 10.47
C LEU A 46 -1.33 -12.61 10.82
N ARG A 47 -2.27 -13.22 10.11
CA ARG A 47 -3.69 -13.19 10.42
C ARG A 47 -3.98 -13.78 11.81
N ALA A 48 -3.46 -14.95 12.11
CA ALA A 48 -3.63 -15.60 13.41
C ALA A 48 -3.05 -14.74 14.56
N LEU A 49 -1.89 -14.12 14.32
CA LEU A 49 -1.28 -13.19 15.27
C LEU A 49 -2.15 -11.96 15.50
N ALA A 50 -2.71 -11.35 14.45
CA ALA A 50 -3.61 -10.20 14.58
C ALA A 50 -4.83 -10.52 15.43
N ILE A 51 -5.46 -11.68 15.20
CA ILE A 51 -6.59 -12.17 15.99
C ILE A 51 -6.19 -12.40 17.45
N LYS A 52 -5.02 -13.00 17.68
CA LYS A 52 -4.49 -13.21 19.04
C LYS A 52 -4.26 -11.89 19.76
N ILE A 53 -3.71 -10.89 19.08
CA ILE A 53 -3.43 -9.56 19.64
C ILE A 53 -4.72 -8.85 20.04
N ILE A 54 -5.70 -8.76 19.13
CA ILE A 54 -6.97 -8.05 19.41
C ILE A 54 -7.75 -8.70 20.55
N ARG A 55 -7.71 -10.04 20.65
CA ARG A 55 -8.28 -10.80 21.76
C ARG A 55 -7.55 -10.54 23.08
N HIS A 56 -6.22 -10.55 23.06
CA HIS A 56 -5.40 -10.34 24.27
C HIS A 56 -5.61 -8.95 24.85
N ILE A 57 -5.69 -7.92 24.00
CA ILE A 57 -5.96 -6.54 24.43
C ILE A 57 -7.43 -6.35 24.85
N GLY A 58 -8.32 -7.22 24.38
CA GLY A 58 -9.75 -7.15 24.72
C GLY A 58 -10.52 -6.08 23.91
N ILE A 59 -10.04 -5.71 22.73
CA ILE A 59 -10.67 -4.69 21.89
C ILE A 59 -12.03 -5.21 21.38
N VAL A 60 -13.05 -4.35 21.48
CA VAL A 60 -14.33 -4.51 20.80
C VAL A 60 -14.46 -3.36 19.79
N GLY A 61 -14.56 -3.70 18.52
CA GLY A 61 -14.54 -2.75 17.42
C GLY A 61 -13.46 -3.09 16.40
N GLU A 62 -12.81 -2.08 15.88
CA GLU A 62 -11.78 -2.20 14.85
C GLU A 62 -10.38 -1.95 15.42
N CYS A 63 -9.40 -2.62 14.84
CA CYS A 63 -8.00 -2.50 15.20
C CYS A 63 -7.11 -2.69 13.96
N ASN A 64 -6.14 -1.79 13.80
CA ASN A 64 -5.05 -1.96 12.85
C ASN A 64 -3.83 -2.57 13.55
N VAL A 65 -3.25 -3.62 12.98
CA VAL A 65 -2.01 -4.23 13.46
C VAL A 65 -0.95 -4.13 12.38
N GLN A 66 0.19 -3.54 12.70
CA GLN A 66 1.31 -3.37 11.78
C GLN A 66 2.46 -4.29 12.16
N TYR A 67 3.02 -4.94 11.15
CA TYR A 67 4.15 -5.85 11.28
C TYR A 67 5.34 -5.40 10.46
N ALA A 68 6.56 -5.65 10.98
CA ALA A 68 7.73 -5.89 10.17
C ALA A 68 7.89 -7.40 10.04
N PHE A 69 8.08 -7.87 8.82
CA PHE A 69 8.20 -9.29 8.50
C PHE A 69 9.41 -9.53 7.60
N ASP A 70 10.23 -10.51 7.97
CA ASP A 70 11.36 -10.96 7.14
C ASP A 70 10.97 -12.26 6.42
N PRO A 71 10.78 -12.24 5.09
CA PRO A 71 10.37 -13.42 4.33
C PRO A 71 11.43 -14.53 4.28
N LYS A 72 12.68 -14.24 4.63
CA LYS A 72 13.76 -15.24 4.61
C LYS A 72 13.80 -16.10 5.87
N SER A 73 13.60 -15.49 7.02
CA SER A 73 13.61 -16.15 8.33
C SER A 73 12.22 -16.40 8.91
N GLU A 74 11.20 -15.80 8.31
CA GLU A 74 9.85 -15.66 8.86
C GLU A 74 9.80 -15.00 10.24
N ASP A 75 10.85 -14.28 10.63
CA ASP A 75 10.86 -13.44 11.82
C ASP A 75 9.92 -12.26 11.63
N TYR A 76 9.22 -11.90 12.70
CA TYR A 76 8.32 -10.75 12.69
C TYR A 76 8.47 -9.90 13.94
N ARG A 77 8.10 -8.64 13.81
CA ARG A 77 7.94 -7.71 14.93
C ARG A 77 6.59 -7.02 14.80
N VAL A 78 5.87 -6.91 15.91
CA VAL A 78 4.70 -6.03 15.97
C VAL A 78 5.21 -4.62 16.15
N ILE A 79 4.96 -3.77 15.18
CA ILE A 79 5.44 -2.37 15.19
C ILE A 79 4.46 -1.50 15.95
N GLU A 80 3.17 -1.65 15.63
CA GLU A 80 2.13 -0.78 16.19
C GLU A 80 0.78 -1.51 16.20
N VAL A 81 -0.01 -1.20 17.21
CA VAL A 81 -1.41 -1.63 17.32
C VAL A 81 -2.27 -0.39 17.55
N ASN A 82 -3.09 -0.06 16.59
CA ASN A 82 -4.02 1.07 16.67
C ASN A 82 -5.42 0.57 16.97
N ALA A 83 -5.84 0.64 18.24
CA ALA A 83 -7.18 0.23 18.70
C ALA A 83 -8.23 1.30 18.38
N ARG A 84 -8.28 1.76 17.17
CA ARG A 84 -9.15 2.81 16.66
C ARG A 84 -9.18 2.83 15.15
N LEU A 85 -10.21 3.42 14.56
CA LEU A 85 -10.22 3.75 13.14
C LEU A 85 -9.06 4.68 12.78
N SER A 86 -8.47 4.44 11.63
CA SER A 86 -7.30 5.16 11.13
C SER A 86 -7.44 5.49 9.62
N ARG A 87 -6.41 6.11 9.04
CA ARG A 87 -6.38 6.31 7.59
C ARG A 87 -6.36 4.99 6.82
N SER A 88 -5.68 3.97 7.36
CA SER A 88 -5.66 2.62 6.76
C SER A 88 -7.02 1.95 6.81
N SER A 89 -7.82 2.19 7.84
CA SER A 89 -9.21 1.69 7.91
C SER A 89 -10.09 2.29 6.81
N ALA A 90 -9.90 3.58 6.49
CA ALA A 90 -10.58 4.22 5.37
C ALA A 90 -10.15 3.61 4.01
N LEU A 91 -8.86 3.35 3.83
CA LEU A 91 -8.33 2.66 2.66
C LEU A 91 -8.91 1.25 2.55
N ALA A 92 -8.86 0.47 3.63
CA ALA A 92 -9.41 -0.88 3.69
C ALA A 92 -10.91 -0.91 3.35
N SER A 93 -11.69 0.04 3.89
CA SER A 93 -13.12 0.16 3.60
C SER A 93 -13.39 0.41 2.12
N LYS A 94 -12.63 1.31 1.49
CA LYS A 94 -12.75 1.60 0.06
C LYS A 94 -12.27 0.43 -0.81
N ALA A 95 -11.16 -0.22 -0.42
CA ALA A 95 -10.60 -1.33 -1.15
C ALA A 95 -11.50 -2.56 -1.16
N THR A 96 -12.15 -2.86 -0.04
CA THR A 96 -12.90 -4.11 0.16
C THR A 96 -14.42 -3.95 0.03
N GLY A 97 -14.93 -2.72 0.07
CA GLY A 97 -16.37 -2.47 0.22
C GLY A 97 -16.92 -2.86 1.60
N TYR A 98 -16.06 -3.12 2.59
CA TYR A 98 -16.46 -3.41 3.96
C TYR A 98 -16.53 -2.12 4.78
N PRO A 99 -17.68 -1.71 5.29
CA PRO A 99 -17.86 -0.39 5.94
C PRO A 99 -17.36 -0.41 7.38
N LEU A 100 -16.03 -0.38 7.58
CA LEU A 100 -15.37 -0.51 8.89
C LEU A 100 -15.91 0.46 9.93
N ALA A 101 -16.08 1.74 9.57
CA ALA A 101 -16.56 2.75 10.52
C ALA A 101 -18.00 2.46 11.01
N PHE A 102 -18.88 2.06 10.09
CA PHE A 102 -20.25 1.67 10.45
C PHE A 102 -20.27 0.44 11.35
N VAL A 103 -19.51 -0.59 10.98
CA VAL A 103 -19.46 -1.84 11.74
C VAL A 103 -18.87 -1.58 13.12
N ALA A 104 -17.71 -0.90 13.21
CA ALA A 104 -17.07 -0.58 14.49
C ALA A 104 -18.00 0.21 15.43
N ALA A 105 -18.74 1.19 14.92
CA ALA A 105 -19.73 1.94 15.71
C ALA A 105 -20.84 1.04 16.25
N LYS A 106 -21.37 0.12 15.44
CA LYS A 106 -22.37 -0.84 15.87
C LYS A 106 -21.85 -1.82 16.91
N LEU A 107 -20.63 -2.31 16.74
CA LEU A 107 -19.98 -3.18 17.73
C LEU A 107 -19.77 -2.46 19.06
N GLY A 108 -19.37 -1.18 19.03
CA GLY A 108 -19.26 -0.33 20.22
C GLY A 108 -20.60 -0.14 20.96
N MET A 109 -21.73 -0.21 20.24
CA MET A 109 -23.07 -0.20 20.83
C MET A 109 -23.54 -1.59 21.31
N GLY A 110 -22.69 -2.62 21.19
CA GLY A 110 -22.96 -3.96 21.71
C GLY A 110 -23.57 -4.95 20.72
N TYR A 111 -23.70 -4.61 19.43
CA TYR A 111 -24.11 -5.58 18.41
C TYR A 111 -23.03 -6.64 18.18
N GLY A 112 -23.45 -7.87 17.82
CA GLY A 112 -22.57 -8.90 17.32
C GLY A 112 -22.38 -8.79 15.80
N LEU A 113 -21.24 -9.28 15.28
CA LEU A 113 -20.97 -9.29 13.84
C LEU A 113 -22.05 -10.05 13.05
N PHE A 114 -22.58 -11.12 13.63
CA PHE A 114 -23.63 -11.94 13.02
C PHE A 114 -25.00 -11.24 12.93
N GLU A 115 -25.22 -10.19 13.73
CA GLU A 115 -26.46 -9.38 13.72
C GLU A 115 -26.43 -8.29 12.66
N LEU A 116 -25.24 -8.01 12.08
CA LEU A 116 -25.05 -6.89 11.17
C LEU A 116 -25.00 -7.34 9.71
N LYS A 117 -25.58 -6.53 8.86
CA LYS A 117 -25.38 -6.61 7.40
C LYS A 117 -24.39 -5.56 6.94
N ASN A 118 -23.67 -5.87 5.88
CA ASN A 118 -22.83 -4.90 5.20
C ASN A 118 -23.73 -3.78 4.63
N SER A 119 -23.55 -2.54 5.09
CA SER A 119 -24.38 -1.40 4.72
C SER A 119 -24.17 -0.95 3.26
N VAL A 120 -23.06 -1.35 2.62
CA VAL A 120 -22.77 -1.05 1.22
C VAL A 120 -23.45 -2.04 0.29
N THR A 121 -23.22 -3.33 0.50
CA THR A 121 -23.83 -4.40 -0.33
C THR A 121 -25.28 -4.65 0.00
N LYS A 122 -25.71 -4.39 1.24
CA LYS A 122 -27.03 -4.63 1.83
C LYS A 122 -27.48 -6.09 1.86
N THR A 123 -26.74 -6.97 1.25
CA THR A 123 -27.05 -8.40 1.10
C THR A 123 -26.13 -9.31 1.89
N THR A 124 -24.85 -8.96 2.02
CA THR A 124 -23.86 -9.78 2.71
C THR A 124 -23.85 -9.52 4.22
N SER A 125 -23.46 -10.54 5.01
CA SER A 125 -23.23 -10.39 6.45
C SER A 125 -21.99 -9.56 6.71
N ALA A 126 -21.97 -8.81 7.83
CA ALA A 126 -20.74 -8.21 8.33
C ALA A 126 -19.77 -9.24 8.93
N PHE A 127 -20.24 -10.43 9.24
CA PHE A 127 -19.40 -11.55 9.68
C PHE A 127 -18.87 -12.34 8.48
N PHE A 128 -18.05 -11.66 7.68
CA PHE A 128 -17.47 -12.19 6.45
C PHE A 128 -16.13 -11.51 6.16
N GLU A 129 -15.09 -12.30 5.88
CA GLU A 129 -13.78 -11.78 5.48
C GLU A 129 -13.79 -11.47 3.98
N PRO A 130 -13.58 -10.20 3.58
CA PRO A 130 -13.49 -9.86 2.17
C PRO A 130 -12.29 -10.53 1.48
N ALA A 131 -12.48 -10.87 0.21
CA ALA A 131 -11.41 -11.33 -0.67
C ALA A 131 -11.39 -10.44 -1.92
N LEU A 132 -10.18 -10.04 -2.36
CA LEU A 132 -10.00 -9.15 -3.50
C LEU A 132 -9.42 -9.95 -4.68
N ASP A 133 -10.05 -9.82 -5.85
CA ASP A 133 -9.58 -10.32 -7.15
C ASP A 133 -9.01 -9.20 -8.03
N TYR A 134 -8.71 -8.06 -7.42
CA TYR A 134 -8.10 -6.88 -8.03
C TYR A 134 -7.05 -6.30 -7.07
N VAL A 135 -6.20 -5.43 -7.60
CA VAL A 135 -5.16 -4.74 -6.83
C VAL A 135 -5.55 -3.28 -6.61
N VAL A 136 -5.42 -2.86 -5.37
CA VAL A 136 -5.60 -1.46 -4.97
C VAL A 136 -4.24 -0.88 -4.62
N CYS A 137 -3.93 0.29 -5.15
CA CYS A 137 -2.72 1.04 -4.86
C CYS A 137 -3.08 2.41 -4.29
N LYS A 138 -2.68 2.68 -3.05
CA LYS A 138 -2.78 4.00 -2.41
C LYS A 138 -1.45 4.71 -2.60
N ILE A 139 -1.49 5.95 -3.12
CA ILE A 139 -0.32 6.81 -3.27
C ILE A 139 -0.56 8.10 -2.48
N PRO A 140 0.31 8.44 -1.54
CA PRO A 140 0.23 9.73 -0.83
C PRO A 140 0.49 10.90 -1.76
N ARG A 141 -0.10 12.05 -1.44
CA ARG A 141 0.23 13.31 -2.05
C ARG A 141 0.99 14.19 -1.08
N TRP A 142 2.08 14.76 -1.55
CA TRP A 142 2.88 15.74 -0.82
C TRP A 142 2.90 17.06 -1.57
N ASP A 143 2.93 18.15 -0.81
CA ASP A 143 3.07 19.53 -1.32
C ASP A 143 4.39 20.15 -0.81
N LEU A 144 5.41 19.34 -0.57
CA LEU A 144 6.68 19.76 0.03
C LEU A 144 7.40 20.86 -0.77
N SER A 145 7.23 20.88 -2.09
CA SER A 145 7.81 21.92 -2.96
C SER A 145 7.20 23.30 -2.76
N LYS A 146 6.02 23.41 -2.14
CA LYS A 146 5.36 24.71 -1.86
C LYS A 146 6.00 25.46 -0.69
N PHE A 147 6.79 24.78 0.14
CA PHE A 147 7.37 25.36 1.34
C PHE A 147 8.90 25.44 1.20
N ARG A 148 9.46 26.61 1.51
CA ARG A 148 10.92 26.81 1.54
C ARG A 148 11.51 26.23 2.83
N GLY A 149 12.64 25.53 2.72
CA GLY A 149 13.38 25.01 3.89
C GLY A 149 12.76 23.79 4.55
N VAL A 150 11.74 23.16 3.93
CA VAL A 150 11.17 21.90 4.43
C VAL A 150 12.08 20.75 4.03
N ASP A 151 12.39 19.91 4.99
CA ASP A 151 13.02 18.63 4.75
C ASP A 151 12.09 17.71 3.91
N LYS A 152 12.61 17.22 2.78
CA LYS A 152 11.87 16.37 1.82
C LYS A 152 12.01 14.89 2.11
N GLU A 153 12.89 14.50 3.01
CA GLU A 153 13.07 13.10 3.38
C GLU A 153 11.81 12.57 4.07
N LEU A 154 11.31 11.44 3.60
CA LEU A 154 10.18 10.73 4.19
C LEU A 154 10.70 9.80 5.29
N GLY A 155 10.04 9.82 6.43
CA GLY A 155 10.40 9.01 7.59
C GLY A 155 9.19 8.67 8.45
N SER A 156 9.36 8.68 9.75
CA SER A 156 8.30 8.37 10.72
C SER A 156 7.28 9.50 10.91
N SER A 157 7.59 10.73 10.48
CA SER A 157 6.69 11.89 10.59
C SER A 157 5.73 11.96 9.41
N MET A 158 4.49 12.34 9.66
CA MET A 158 3.47 12.51 8.61
C MET A 158 3.60 13.89 7.94
N LYS A 159 3.91 13.90 6.64
CA LYS A 159 4.10 15.10 5.80
C LYS A 159 3.08 15.17 4.65
N SER A 160 2.40 14.08 4.35
CA SER A 160 1.41 14.01 3.27
C SER A 160 0.16 14.84 3.57
N VAL A 161 -0.39 15.48 2.55
CA VAL A 161 -1.57 16.34 2.64
C VAL A 161 -2.84 15.68 2.09
N GLY A 162 -2.70 14.52 1.47
CA GLY A 162 -3.79 13.74 0.89
C GLY A 162 -3.29 12.45 0.29
N GLU A 163 -4.18 11.75 -0.39
CA GLU A 163 -3.88 10.48 -1.04
C GLU A 163 -4.83 10.22 -2.20
N VAL A 164 -4.39 9.41 -3.15
CA VAL A 164 -5.23 8.80 -4.18
C VAL A 164 -5.29 7.30 -3.98
N MET A 165 -6.38 6.69 -4.41
CA MET A 165 -6.54 5.25 -4.45
C MET A 165 -6.87 4.83 -5.89
N ALA A 166 -6.06 3.98 -6.47
CA ALA A 166 -6.27 3.42 -7.80
C ALA A 166 -6.56 1.93 -7.71
N ILE A 167 -7.40 1.44 -8.60
CA ILE A 167 -7.78 0.03 -8.73
C ILE A 167 -7.36 -0.46 -10.11
N GLY A 168 -6.71 -1.61 -10.14
CA GLY A 168 -6.29 -2.29 -11.37
C GLY A 168 -6.44 -3.80 -11.24
N ARG A 169 -6.32 -4.51 -12.35
CA ARG A 169 -6.33 -5.98 -12.32
C ARG A 169 -5.01 -6.57 -11.82
N ASN A 170 -3.94 -5.80 -11.96
CA ASN A 170 -2.60 -6.11 -11.48
C ASN A 170 -1.93 -4.85 -10.92
N PHE A 171 -0.76 -5.02 -10.32
CA PHE A 171 -0.01 -3.94 -9.71
C PHE A 171 0.41 -2.88 -10.73
N GLU A 172 0.89 -3.29 -11.92
CA GLU A 172 1.36 -2.38 -12.96
C GLU A 172 0.24 -1.42 -13.42
N GLU A 173 -0.97 -1.92 -13.60
CA GLU A 173 -2.13 -1.09 -13.93
C GLU A 173 -2.49 -0.13 -12.80
N ALA A 174 -2.55 -0.63 -11.57
CA ALA A 174 -2.94 0.16 -10.41
C ALA A 174 -1.95 1.28 -10.11
N ILE A 175 -0.63 1.00 -10.13
CA ILE A 175 0.41 2.01 -9.86
C ILE A 175 0.42 3.09 -10.94
N GLN A 176 0.28 2.74 -12.22
CA GLN A 176 0.22 3.70 -13.32
C GLN A 176 -0.99 4.64 -13.21
N LYS A 177 -2.15 4.11 -12.88
CA LYS A 177 -3.35 4.91 -12.63
C LYS A 177 -3.12 5.88 -11.47
N GLY A 178 -2.60 5.39 -10.34
CA GLY A 178 -2.37 6.19 -9.14
C GLY A 178 -1.37 7.32 -9.37
N LEU A 179 -0.24 7.04 -9.99
CA LEU A 179 0.79 8.06 -10.29
C LEU A 179 0.28 9.17 -11.20
N ARG A 180 -0.57 8.86 -12.18
CA ARG A 180 -1.20 9.91 -13.02
C ARG A 180 -2.22 10.74 -12.24
N MET A 181 -2.93 10.13 -11.29
CA MET A 181 -3.98 10.80 -10.51
C MET A 181 -3.40 11.74 -9.44
N ILE A 182 -2.16 11.52 -9.00
CA ILE A 182 -1.58 12.28 -7.90
C ILE A 182 -1.39 13.77 -8.22
N GLY A 183 -1.33 14.15 -9.50
CA GLY A 183 -1.33 15.54 -9.94
C GLY A 183 -0.08 16.33 -9.59
N GLN A 184 1.10 15.67 -9.61
CA GLN A 184 2.41 16.30 -9.37
C GLN A 184 3.18 16.64 -10.65
N GLY A 185 2.48 16.80 -11.78
CA GLY A 185 3.10 17.08 -13.08
C GLY A 185 3.78 15.88 -13.74
N MET A 186 3.66 14.69 -13.15
CA MET A 186 4.24 13.45 -13.67
C MET A 186 3.19 12.62 -14.43
N HIS A 187 3.63 11.95 -15.50
CA HIS A 187 2.74 11.22 -16.41
C HIS A 187 2.57 9.73 -16.07
N GLY A 188 3.00 9.31 -14.89
CA GLY A 188 3.03 7.93 -14.46
C GLY A 188 4.47 7.42 -14.30
N PHE A 189 4.63 6.11 -14.26
CA PHE A 189 5.94 5.46 -14.21
C PHE A 189 6.53 5.36 -15.63
N VAL A 190 7.04 6.49 -16.10
CA VAL A 190 7.66 6.72 -17.41
C VAL A 190 8.91 7.57 -17.22
N GLU A 191 9.63 7.89 -18.29
CA GLU A 191 10.90 8.63 -18.22
C GLU A 191 10.81 9.99 -17.50
N ASN A 192 9.67 10.71 -17.59
CA ASN A 192 9.46 12.04 -16.99
C ASN A 192 10.67 12.97 -17.22
N LYS A 193 10.84 13.45 -18.46
CA LYS A 193 12.06 14.17 -18.92
C LYS A 193 12.37 15.44 -18.12
N GLU A 194 11.34 16.10 -17.60
CA GLU A 194 11.46 17.32 -16.79
C GLU A 194 12.05 17.06 -15.39
N LEU A 195 12.17 15.81 -14.97
CA LEU A 195 12.79 15.46 -13.70
C LEU A 195 14.30 15.43 -13.85
N GLU A 196 14.97 16.51 -13.47
CA GLU A 196 16.43 16.58 -13.41
C GLU A 196 16.93 15.92 -12.11
N ILE A 197 17.96 15.07 -12.23
CA ILE A 197 18.60 14.37 -11.12
C ILE A 197 20.10 14.34 -11.38
N ASP A 198 20.85 15.01 -10.51
CA ASP A 198 22.31 15.12 -10.61
C ASP A 198 22.98 13.80 -10.20
N ASP A 199 22.57 13.23 -9.07
CA ASP A 199 23.08 11.97 -8.53
C ASP A 199 21.91 10.98 -8.31
N ILE A 200 21.83 9.98 -9.18
CA ILE A 200 20.76 8.97 -9.12
C ILE A 200 20.93 8.06 -7.92
N ASP A 201 22.16 7.68 -7.58
CA ASP A 201 22.42 6.78 -6.45
C ASP A 201 22.00 7.43 -5.12
N ALA A 202 22.36 8.69 -4.92
CA ALA A 202 21.93 9.45 -3.75
C ALA A 202 20.39 9.59 -3.71
N ALA A 203 19.77 9.94 -4.83
CA ALA A 203 18.32 10.11 -4.93
C ALA A 203 17.53 8.80 -4.78
N LEU A 204 18.14 7.64 -5.06
CA LEU A 204 17.53 6.33 -4.77
C LEU A 204 17.63 5.98 -3.28
N ARG A 205 18.75 6.28 -2.63
CA ARG A 205 18.95 6.02 -1.19
C ARG A 205 18.02 6.88 -0.33
N GLU A 206 17.84 8.14 -0.69
CA GLU A 206 17.04 9.08 0.05
C GLU A 206 15.53 8.90 -0.26
N PRO A 207 14.70 8.53 0.72
CA PRO A 207 13.26 8.36 0.52
C PRO A 207 12.57 9.72 0.42
N THR A 208 12.30 10.18 -0.80
CA THR A 208 11.57 11.42 -1.06
C THR A 208 10.24 11.17 -1.77
N ASP A 209 9.40 12.18 -1.84
CA ASP A 209 8.15 12.18 -2.61
C ASP A 209 8.33 11.86 -4.10
N LYS A 210 9.56 11.98 -4.61
CA LYS A 210 9.92 11.74 -6.01
C LYS A 210 10.61 10.40 -6.25
N ARG A 211 10.96 9.65 -5.19
CA ARG A 211 11.77 8.43 -5.33
C ARG A 211 11.21 7.43 -6.35
N VAL A 212 9.89 7.26 -6.43
CA VAL A 212 9.28 6.37 -7.44
C VAL A 212 9.62 6.79 -8.88
N PHE A 213 9.69 8.07 -9.15
CA PHE A 213 10.06 8.60 -10.48
C PHE A 213 11.58 8.53 -10.71
N VAL A 214 12.39 8.62 -9.64
CA VAL A 214 13.84 8.37 -9.70
C VAL A 214 14.11 6.92 -10.09
N ILE A 215 13.35 5.97 -9.54
CA ILE A 215 13.42 4.54 -9.92
C ILE A 215 13.15 4.38 -11.42
N SER A 216 12.11 5.02 -11.96
CA SER A 216 11.82 4.99 -13.39
C SER A 216 13.01 5.50 -14.21
N LYS A 217 13.58 6.64 -13.82
CA LYS A 217 14.74 7.23 -14.52
C LYS A 217 15.99 6.35 -14.43
N ALA A 218 16.23 5.71 -13.29
CA ALA A 218 17.32 4.77 -13.11
C ALA A 218 17.19 3.56 -14.06
N MET A 219 15.99 2.98 -14.15
CA MET A 219 15.71 1.86 -15.06
C MET A 219 15.93 2.22 -16.52
N HIS A 220 15.50 3.41 -16.96
CA HIS A 220 15.77 3.91 -18.32
C HIS A 220 17.27 4.14 -18.59
N LYS A 221 18.06 4.42 -17.55
CA LYS A 221 19.52 4.53 -17.64
C LYS A 221 20.26 3.18 -17.52
N GLY A 222 19.52 2.07 -17.42
CA GLY A 222 20.08 0.72 -17.39
C GLY A 222 20.43 0.17 -16.01
N TYR A 223 19.99 0.81 -14.92
CA TYR A 223 20.11 0.22 -13.59
C TYR A 223 19.32 -1.08 -13.50
N THR A 224 19.95 -2.10 -12.96
CA THR A 224 19.29 -3.39 -12.72
C THR A 224 18.38 -3.35 -11.51
N VAL A 225 17.45 -4.28 -11.44
CA VAL A 225 16.57 -4.47 -10.26
C VAL A 225 17.39 -4.69 -8.99
N ASP A 226 18.49 -5.46 -9.08
CA ASP A 226 19.38 -5.71 -7.94
C ASP A 226 20.06 -4.43 -7.44
N GLN A 227 20.58 -3.61 -8.33
CA GLN A 227 21.20 -2.32 -7.98
C GLN A 227 20.19 -1.39 -7.30
N ILE A 228 18.98 -1.28 -7.85
CA ILE A 228 17.93 -0.44 -7.27
C ILE A 228 17.48 -0.99 -5.91
N HIS A 229 17.32 -2.31 -5.78
CA HIS A 229 17.02 -2.95 -4.50
C HIS A 229 18.10 -2.66 -3.45
N ASP A 230 19.36 -2.75 -3.81
CA ASP A 230 20.48 -2.51 -2.89
C ASP A 230 20.52 -1.07 -2.37
N LEU A 231 20.11 -0.11 -3.19
CA LEU A 231 20.05 1.31 -2.84
C LEU A 231 18.79 1.67 -2.06
N THR A 232 17.62 1.13 -2.45
CA THR A 232 16.32 1.53 -1.91
C THR A 232 15.79 0.61 -0.83
N LYS A 233 16.22 -0.66 -0.81
CA LYS A 233 15.67 -1.77 -0.02
C LYS A 233 14.20 -2.09 -0.31
N ILE A 234 13.65 -1.56 -1.41
CA ILE A 234 12.33 -1.94 -1.91
C ILE A 234 12.38 -3.39 -2.40
N ASP A 235 11.33 -4.16 -2.11
CA ASP A 235 11.27 -5.56 -2.49
C ASP A 235 11.40 -5.75 -4.02
N LYS A 236 12.20 -6.74 -4.42
CA LYS A 236 12.48 -7.03 -5.82
C LYS A 236 11.23 -7.35 -6.62
N TRP A 237 10.23 -7.96 -6.01
CA TRP A 237 8.97 -8.24 -6.67
C TRP A 237 8.34 -6.96 -7.25
N PHE A 238 8.26 -5.89 -6.45
CA PHE A 238 7.75 -4.60 -6.93
C PHE A 238 8.64 -3.99 -8.01
N LEU A 239 9.96 -4.07 -7.84
CA LEU A 239 10.90 -3.54 -8.82
C LEU A 239 10.85 -4.28 -10.15
N GLU A 240 10.66 -5.60 -10.15
CA GLU A 240 10.44 -6.39 -11.37
C GLU A 240 9.15 -5.98 -12.09
N LYS A 241 8.07 -5.76 -11.34
CA LYS A 241 6.82 -5.26 -11.90
C LYS A 241 6.96 -3.87 -12.52
N LEU A 242 7.70 -2.99 -11.86
CA LEU A 242 8.03 -1.67 -12.41
C LEU A 242 8.94 -1.78 -13.64
N LYS A 243 9.90 -2.69 -13.64
CA LYS A 243 10.76 -2.96 -14.81
C LYS A 243 9.94 -3.45 -16.00
N HIS A 244 8.93 -4.29 -15.78
CA HIS A 244 8.02 -4.72 -16.82
C HIS A 244 7.29 -3.55 -17.51
N ILE A 245 6.89 -2.51 -16.76
CA ILE A 245 6.34 -1.28 -17.35
C ILE A 245 7.36 -0.60 -18.27
N ILE A 246 8.61 -0.49 -17.85
CA ILE A 246 9.68 0.11 -18.66
C ILE A 246 9.94 -0.72 -19.93
N ASP A 247 9.93 -2.05 -19.82
CA ASP A 247 10.15 -2.93 -20.95
C ASP A 247 9.05 -2.77 -22.02
N ILE A 248 7.81 -2.59 -21.59
CA ILE A 248 6.68 -2.28 -22.48
C ILE A 248 6.88 -0.91 -23.13
N ASP A 249 7.23 0.12 -22.37
CA ASP A 249 7.50 1.48 -22.87
C ASP A 249 8.60 1.46 -23.95
N GLU A 250 9.70 0.77 -23.68
CA GLU A 250 10.83 0.63 -24.62
C GLU A 250 10.43 -0.20 -25.88
N ALA A 251 9.62 -1.22 -25.72
CA ALA A 251 9.09 -1.97 -26.84
C ALA A 251 8.17 -1.10 -27.72
N MET A 252 7.29 -0.31 -27.11
CA MET A 252 6.39 0.61 -27.82
C MET A 252 7.15 1.68 -28.60
N LYS A 253 8.24 2.23 -28.07
CA LYS A 253 9.09 3.21 -28.78
C LYS A 253 9.71 2.66 -30.07
N LYS A 254 9.87 1.34 -30.17
CA LYS A 254 10.40 0.66 -31.36
C LYS A 254 9.32 0.34 -32.41
N CYS A 255 8.04 0.41 -32.03
CA CYS A 255 6.93 0.16 -32.91
C CYS A 255 6.53 1.42 -33.69
N ASN A 256 5.98 1.25 -34.89
CA ASN A 256 5.27 2.30 -35.59
C ASN A 256 3.79 1.90 -35.77
N ILE A 257 2.95 2.84 -36.19
CA ILE A 257 1.51 2.60 -36.30
C ILE A 257 1.13 1.42 -37.20
N ASN A 258 2.00 1.04 -38.15
CA ASN A 258 1.76 -0.08 -39.09
C ASN A 258 2.24 -1.43 -38.52
N THR A 259 2.97 -1.43 -37.37
CA THR A 259 3.55 -2.64 -36.75
C THR A 259 2.92 -2.96 -35.40
N ILE A 260 1.99 -2.13 -34.94
CA ILE A 260 1.17 -2.39 -33.75
C ILE A 260 -0.03 -3.24 -34.21
N GLY A 261 0.05 -4.54 -33.90
CA GLY A 261 -0.98 -5.53 -34.22
C GLY A 261 -1.32 -6.39 -33.01
#